data_cd6170a09a5ab7b904e186496d81e450
#
_entry.id   cd6170a09a5ab7b904e186496d81e450
#
_cell.length_a   1.000
_cell.length_b   1.000
_cell.length_c   1.000
_cell.angle_alpha   90.00
_cell.angle_beta   90.00
_cell.angle_gamma   90.00
#
_symmetry.space_group_name_H-M   'P 1'
#
loop_
_entity.id
_entity.type
_entity.pdbx_description
1 polymer ?
#
loop_
_entity_poly.entity_id
_entity_poly.type
_entity_poly.pdbx_seq_one_letter_code
_entity_poly.pdbx_strand_id
1 'polypeptide(L)'
;MLAQDKQSLKAGNNKPKQTLPEFQWDLINSEGGYWESAQVMNFFAVTGFQHLDAMREQGNLLGVWWEDRYLYPAWQFIEDGKVLMGLPQVLRKLYPFSAWGKLSYILSPNCYLENQSSPLDELRRGNIEDVILAATE
;
A
#
# COMPACT_ATOMS: atom_id res chain seq x y z
N MET A 1 10.54 19.89 -21.38
CA MET A 1 9.52 19.61 -21.14
C MET A 1 9.23 19.37 -21.15
N LEU A 2 9.49 19.20 -20.55
CA LEU A 2 8.66 18.84 -20.23
C LEU A 2 8.65 18.49 -20.34
N ALA A 3 9.44 18.61 -20.28
CA ALA A 3 8.62 18.21 -20.19
C ALA A 3 8.55 17.96 -20.28
N GLN A 4 8.62 17.74 -19.86
CA GLN A 4 7.86 17.43 -19.76
C GLN A 4 7.66 16.96 -19.80
N ASP A 5 8.83 17.21 -19.80
CA ASP A 5 8.03 16.94 -19.75
C ASP A 5 8.06 16.53 -19.86
N LYS A 6 8.53 16.06 -19.53
CA LYS A 6 7.80 15.68 -19.61
C LYS A 6 7.28 15.24 -19.75
N GLN A 7 8.03 15.38 -19.86
CA GLN A 7 6.97 15.19 -20.05
C GLN A 7 6.43 14.82 -20.25
N SER A 8 7.30 14.86 -20.37
CA SER A 8 6.11 14.71 -20.61
C SER A 8 6.01 14.63 -20.84
N LEU A 9 6.68 14.41 -21.04
CA LEU A 9 5.71 14.37 -21.35
C LEU A 9 5.55 14.23 -21.67
N LYS A 10 5.88 14.06 -22.06
CA LYS A 10 4.96 14.00 -22.50
C LYS A 10 4.26 14.01 -22.81
N ALA A 11 4.94 14.19 -23.20
CA ALA A 11 3.76 14.34 -23.55
C ALA A 11 3.38 14.35 -23.85
N GLY A 12 3.68 14.37 -24.03
CA GLY A 12 2.69 14.41 -24.31
C GLY A 12 2.38 14.53 -24.44
N ASN A 13 2.66 14.27 -24.95
CA ASN A 13 1.75 14.45 -24.84
C ASN A 13 1.53 15.03 -24.64
N ASN A 14 1.67 14.96 -25.81
CA ASN A 14 1.43 15.68 -25.09
C ASN A 14 0.52 15.58 -24.16
N LYS A 15 0.17 14.62 -24.06
CA LYS A 15 -0.61 14.26 -22.93
C LYS A 15 0.11 14.63 -21.64
N PRO A 16 -0.51 15.42 -20.76
CA PRO A 16 0.17 15.76 -19.50
C PRO A 16 0.37 14.53 -18.64
N LYS A 17 1.47 14.53 -17.91
CA LYS A 17 1.76 13.49 -16.96
C LYS A 17 0.70 13.50 -15.85
N GLN A 18 0.15 12.35 -15.55
CA GLN A 18 -0.83 12.25 -14.47
C GLN A 18 -0.13 12.36 -13.13
N THR A 19 -0.71 13.17 -12.25
CA THR A 19 -0.22 13.29 -10.88
C THR A 19 -1.24 12.66 -9.96
N LEU A 20 -0.77 12.08 -8.87
CA LEU A 20 -1.68 11.56 -7.86
C LEU A 20 -2.45 12.71 -7.22
N PRO A 21 -3.75 12.52 -6.97
CA PRO A 21 -4.48 13.47 -6.16
C PRO A 21 -3.79 13.65 -4.80
N GLU A 22 -3.92 14.85 -4.26
CA GLU A 22 -3.25 15.19 -3.02
C GLU A 22 -3.56 14.20 -1.90
N PHE A 23 -4.83 13.75 -1.80
CA PHE A 23 -5.18 12.84 -0.73
C PHE A 23 -4.46 11.48 -0.85
N GLN A 24 -4.15 11.05 -2.06
CA GLN A 24 -3.39 9.81 -2.24
C GLN A 24 -1.95 9.97 -1.83
N TRP A 25 -1.36 11.15 -2.13
CA TRP A 25 -0.02 11.44 -1.63
C TRP A 25 0.00 11.49 -0.11
N ASP A 26 -1.04 12.07 0.49
CA ASP A 26 -1.13 12.10 1.95
C ASP A 26 -1.22 10.70 2.52
N LEU A 27 -2.00 9.82 1.88
CA LEU A 27 -2.12 8.45 2.34
C LEU A 27 -0.78 7.70 2.27
N ILE A 28 -0.10 7.77 1.13
CA ILE A 28 1.13 6.98 0.98
C ILE A 28 2.27 7.53 1.83
N ASN A 29 2.24 8.81 2.13
CA ASN A 29 3.29 9.43 2.93
C ASN A 29 2.99 9.41 4.43
N SER A 30 1.77 9.06 4.81
CA SER A 30 1.44 8.96 6.23
C SER A 30 2.10 7.72 6.83
N GLU A 31 2.21 7.70 8.14
CA GLU A 31 2.68 6.52 8.88
C GLU A 31 4.06 6.04 8.41
N GLY A 32 4.94 6.97 8.08
CA GLY A 32 6.31 6.61 7.75
C GLY A 32 6.67 6.59 6.28
N GLY A 33 5.74 6.98 5.41
CA GLY A 33 6.04 7.09 4.00
C GLY A 33 6.01 5.75 3.26
N TYR A 34 6.86 5.63 2.26
CA TYR A 34 6.85 4.44 1.41
C TYR A 34 8.27 4.00 1.06
N TRP A 35 8.38 2.74 0.66
CA TRP A 35 9.63 2.17 0.14
C TRP A 35 9.47 1.88 -1.34
N GLU A 36 10.58 1.82 -2.06
CA GLU A 36 10.59 1.36 -3.43
C GLU A 36 11.07 -0.08 -3.49
N SER A 37 10.95 -0.70 -4.68
CA SER A 37 11.17 -2.13 -4.81
C SER A 37 12.53 -2.61 -4.30
N ALA A 38 13.59 -1.83 -4.54
CA ALA A 38 14.92 -2.24 -4.11
C ALA A 38 15.01 -2.39 -2.59
N GLN A 39 14.36 -1.47 -1.86
CA GLN A 39 14.35 -1.53 -0.40
C GLN A 39 13.57 -2.75 0.08
N VAL A 40 12.44 -3.03 -0.58
CA VAL A 40 11.61 -4.18 -0.20
C VAL A 40 12.34 -5.48 -0.47
N MET A 41 13.00 -5.58 -1.62
CA MET A 41 13.78 -6.79 -1.92
C MET A 41 14.87 -7.01 -0.88
N ASN A 42 15.54 -5.93 -0.48
CA ASN A 42 16.57 -6.04 0.54
C ASN A 42 15.98 -6.48 1.88
N PHE A 43 14.81 -5.96 2.22
CA PHE A 43 14.14 -6.32 3.47
C PHE A 43 13.82 -7.81 3.53
N PHE A 44 13.35 -8.38 2.42
CA PHE A 44 13.01 -9.81 2.37
C PHE A 44 14.19 -10.69 1.99
N ALA A 45 15.35 -10.10 1.69
CA ALA A 45 16.54 -10.83 1.27
C ALA A 45 16.28 -11.66 0.01
N VAL A 46 15.56 -11.05 -0.95
CA VAL A 46 15.27 -11.71 -2.23
C VAL A 46 15.89 -10.90 -3.35
N THR A 47 16.15 -11.57 -4.48
CA THR A 47 16.67 -10.93 -5.68
C THR A 47 15.67 -11.18 -6.80
N GLY A 48 15.24 -10.13 -7.46
CA GLY A 48 14.33 -10.28 -8.58
C GLY A 48 12.93 -9.82 -8.24
N PHE A 49 12.37 -9.05 -9.17
CA PHE A 49 11.06 -8.44 -8.97
C PHE A 49 9.94 -9.48 -8.92
N GLN A 50 10.16 -10.66 -9.52
CA GLN A 50 9.11 -11.67 -9.56
C GLN A 50 8.71 -12.15 -8.16
N HIS A 51 9.62 -12.07 -7.19
CA HIS A 51 9.28 -12.42 -5.82
C HIS A 51 8.26 -11.44 -5.25
N LEU A 52 8.45 -10.15 -5.52
CA LEU A 52 7.52 -9.13 -5.05
C LEU A 52 6.18 -9.24 -5.78
N ASP A 53 6.22 -9.53 -7.09
CA ASP A 53 5.00 -9.72 -7.86
C ASP A 53 4.16 -10.85 -7.27
N ALA A 54 4.79 -11.97 -6.95
CA ALA A 54 4.09 -13.11 -6.36
C ALA A 54 3.50 -12.75 -5.01
N MET A 55 4.25 -12.04 -4.17
CA MET A 55 3.75 -11.66 -2.86
C MET A 55 2.54 -10.74 -2.96
N ARG A 56 2.56 -9.79 -3.91
CA ARG A 56 1.40 -8.91 -4.11
C ARG A 56 0.19 -9.69 -4.60
N GLU A 57 0.40 -10.61 -5.55
CA GLU A 57 -0.68 -11.40 -6.11
C GLU A 57 -1.33 -12.31 -5.07
N GLN A 58 -0.52 -12.80 -4.14
CA GLN A 58 -1.02 -13.69 -3.08
C GLN A 58 -1.65 -12.93 -1.92
N GLY A 59 -1.62 -11.60 -1.95
CA GLY A 59 -2.17 -10.80 -0.87
C GLY A 59 -1.28 -10.75 0.35
N ASN A 60 0.01 -10.97 0.20
CA ASN A 60 0.95 -10.96 1.32
C ASN A 60 1.71 -9.64 1.43
N LEU A 61 1.51 -8.74 0.48
CA LEU A 61 2.26 -7.49 0.40
C LEU A 61 1.39 -6.45 -0.28
N LEU A 62 1.36 -5.24 0.26
CA LEU A 62 0.61 -4.16 -0.35
C LEU A 62 1.55 -3.23 -1.10
N GLY A 63 1.34 -3.10 -2.40
CA GLY A 63 2.07 -2.15 -3.23
C GLY A 63 1.08 -1.43 -4.12
N VAL A 64 1.28 -0.12 -4.30
CA VAL A 64 0.42 0.67 -5.17
C VAL A 64 1.23 1.11 -6.37
N TRP A 65 0.61 1.00 -7.55
CA TRP A 65 1.29 1.32 -8.81
C TRP A 65 1.18 2.81 -9.10
N TRP A 66 2.31 3.41 -9.44
CA TRP A 66 2.32 4.82 -9.85
C TRP A 66 3.54 5.08 -10.71
N GLU A 67 3.32 5.60 -11.90
CA GLU A 67 4.38 6.01 -12.84
C GLU A 67 5.45 4.93 -13.01
N ASP A 68 5.02 3.79 -13.51
CA ASP A 68 5.91 2.70 -13.90
C ASP A 68 6.65 2.03 -12.76
N ARG A 69 6.18 2.20 -11.52
CA ARG A 69 6.82 1.54 -10.39
C ARG A 69 5.80 1.32 -9.28
N TYR A 70 6.15 0.45 -8.35
CA TYR A 70 5.35 0.22 -7.16
C TYR A 70 5.89 1.02 -6.00
N LEU A 71 4.98 1.59 -5.23
CA LEU A 71 5.28 2.23 -3.96
C LEU A 71 4.71 1.34 -2.87
N TYR A 72 5.52 1.05 -1.86
CA TYR A 72 5.13 0.11 -0.79
C TYR A 72 5.02 0.88 0.51
N PRO A 73 3.83 0.98 1.11
CA PRO A 73 3.69 1.67 2.40
C PRO A 73 4.67 1.11 3.42
N ALA A 74 5.42 2.00 4.06
CA ALA A 74 6.49 1.58 4.96
C ALA A 74 5.98 0.91 6.24
N TRP A 75 4.77 1.27 6.67
CA TRP A 75 4.22 0.77 7.93
C TRP A 75 4.02 -0.75 7.95
N GLN A 76 4.00 -1.39 6.79
CA GLN A 76 3.78 -2.83 6.76
C GLN A 76 5.04 -3.64 7.05
N PHE A 77 6.22 -3.03 6.98
CA PHE A 77 7.49 -3.73 7.19
C PHE A 77 7.90 -3.57 8.64
N ILE A 78 7.85 -4.66 9.39
CA ILE A 78 8.07 -4.58 10.84
C ILE A 78 9.53 -4.86 11.20
N GLU A 79 10.00 -6.09 10.98
CA GLU A 79 11.39 -6.42 11.28
C GLU A 79 11.71 -7.79 10.69
N ASP A 80 12.99 -8.03 10.44
CA ASP A 80 13.50 -9.35 10.10
C ASP A 80 12.71 -10.04 8.97
N GLY A 81 12.36 -9.27 7.93
CA GLY A 81 11.66 -9.81 6.79
C GLY A 81 10.21 -10.15 7.04
N LYS A 82 9.59 -9.53 8.05
CA LYS A 82 8.20 -9.81 8.41
C LYS A 82 7.31 -8.60 8.17
N VAL A 83 6.12 -8.85 7.66
CA VAL A 83 5.12 -7.82 7.53
C VAL A 83 4.24 -7.78 8.78
N LEU A 84 3.51 -6.70 8.92
CA LEU A 84 2.59 -6.50 10.04
C LEU A 84 1.64 -7.68 10.19
N MET A 85 1.58 -8.23 11.40
CA MET A 85 0.76 -9.41 11.67
C MET A 85 -0.70 -9.12 11.37
N GLY A 86 -1.35 -10.03 10.67
CA GLY A 86 -2.74 -9.89 10.28
C GLY A 86 -2.95 -9.17 8.97
N LEU A 87 -1.95 -8.48 8.46
CA LEU A 87 -2.10 -7.73 7.22
C LEU A 87 -2.49 -8.62 6.04
N PRO A 88 -1.84 -9.78 5.80
CA PRO A 88 -2.24 -10.60 4.66
C PRO A 88 -3.71 -11.01 4.70
N GLN A 89 -4.21 -11.36 5.88
CA GLN A 89 -5.62 -11.76 6.01
C GLN A 89 -6.55 -10.61 5.64
N VAL A 90 -6.21 -9.40 6.09
CA VAL A 90 -7.02 -8.23 5.78
C VAL A 90 -6.96 -7.90 4.30
N LEU A 91 -5.79 -7.97 3.69
CA LEU A 91 -5.66 -7.68 2.26
C LEU A 91 -6.52 -8.62 1.42
N ARG A 92 -6.58 -9.90 1.80
CA ARG A 92 -7.40 -10.85 1.08
C ARG A 92 -8.90 -10.59 1.27
N LYS A 93 -9.29 -10.15 2.46
CA LYS A 93 -10.70 -9.80 2.73
C LYS A 93 -11.15 -8.57 1.95
N LEU A 94 -10.21 -7.71 1.60
CA LEU A 94 -10.55 -6.48 0.88
C LEU A 94 -10.61 -6.68 -0.64
N TYR A 95 -10.41 -7.89 -1.13
CA TYR A 95 -10.68 -8.18 -2.52
C TYR A 95 -12.17 -7.92 -2.79
N PRO A 96 -12.58 -7.23 -3.85
CA PRO A 96 -11.78 -6.84 -5.01
C PRO A 96 -11.36 -5.37 -5.05
N PHE A 97 -11.19 -4.72 -3.91
CA PHE A 97 -10.74 -3.33 -3.92
C PHE A 97 -9.40 -3.20 -4.64
N SER A 98 -9.19 -2.05 -5.28
CA SER A 98 -7.89 -1.75 -5.85
C SER A 98 -6.85 -1.59 -4.73
N ALA A 99 -5.57 -1.59 -5.11
CA ALA A 99 -4.52 -1.40 -4.11
C ALA A 99 -4.66 -0.07 -3.40
N TRP A 100 -4.96 1.02 -4.13
CA TRP A 100 -5.19 2.31 -3.51
C TRP A 100 -6.41 2.29 -2.60
N GLY A 101 -7.45 1.56 -2.99
CA GLY A 101 -8.64 1.39 -2.14
C GLY A 101 -8.32 0.65 -0.86
N LYS A 102 -7.51 -0.39 -0.93
CA LYS A 102 -7.08 -1.13 0.25
C LYS A 102 -6.27 -0.23 1.19
N LEU A 103 -5.37 0.56 0.62
CA LEU A 103 -4.56 1.48 1.42
C LEU A 103 -5.46 2.48 2.14
N SER A 104 -6.42 3.07 1.42
CA SER A 104 -7.35 4.03 2.01
C SER A 104 -8.15 3.38 3.15
N TYR A 105 -8.65 2.17 2.93
CA TYR A 105 -9.42 1.46 3.94
C TYR A 105 -8.60 1.23 5.21
N ILE A 106 -7.38 0.77 5.06
CA ILE A 106 -6.53 0.41 6.20
C ILE A 106 -6.15 1.62 7.04
N LEU A 107 -6.01 2.78 6.41
CA LEU A 107 -5.58 3.99 7.09
C LEU A 107 -6.73 4.87 7.60
N SER A 108 -7.96 4.54 7.27
CA SER A 108 -9.10 5.41 7.60
C SER A 108 -9.83 4.93 8.84
N PRO A 109 -10.47 5.85 9.58
CA PRO A 109 -11.34 5.43 10.68
C PRO A 109 -12.42 4.48 10.19
N ASN A 110 -12.80 3.53 11.04
CA ASN A 110 -13.72 2.48 10.67
C ASN A 110 -14.81 2.37 11.71
N CYS A 111 -16.07 2.51 11.29
CA CYS A 111 -17.21 2.52 12.21
C CYS A 111 -17.47 1.16 12.85
N TYR A 112 -16.91 0.10 12.30
CA TYR A 112 -17.06 -1.24 12.88
C TYR A 112 -15.97 -1.56 13.90
N LEU A 113 -15.01 -0.64 14.09
CA LEU A 113 -13.95 -0.83 15.06
C LEU A 113 -14.18 0.06 16.26
N GLU A 114 -13.67 -0.36 17.41
CA GLU A 114 -13.87 0.36 18.67
C GLU A 114 -13.26 1.76 18.56
N ASN A 115 -14.04 2.75 19.02
CA ASN A 115 -13.61 4.15 18.99
C ASN A 115 -13.33 4.66 17.59
N GLN A 116 -13.91 4.02 16.58
CA GLN A 116 -13.69 4.38 15.18
C GLN A 116 -12.20 4.42 14.84
N SER A 117 -11.45 3.48 15.39
CA SER A 117 -10.05 3.34 15.14
C SER A 117 -9.81 2.92 13.69
N SER A 118 -8.61 3.15 13.17
CA SER A 118 -8.27 2.66 11.85
C SER A 118 -7.89 1.18 11.93
N PRO A 119 -8.09 0.42 10.84
CA PRO A 119 -7.59 -0.96 10.83
C PRO A 119 -6.10 -1.05 11.14
N LEU A 120 -5.30 -0.09 10.66
CA LEU A 120 -3.86 -0.10 10.94
C LEU A 120 -3.59 -0.04 12.44
N ASP A 121 -4.26 0.89 13.14
CA ASP A 121 -4.04 1.03 14.58
C ASP A 121 -4.43 -0.23 15.32
N GLU A 122 -5.54 -0.87 14.93
CA GLU A 122 -5.98 -2.08 15.59
C GLU A 122 -5.05 -3.26 15.30
N LEU A 123 -4.51 -3.35 14.09
CA LEU A 123 -3.53 -4.38 13.78
C LEU A 123 -2.27 -4.18 14.63
N ARG A 124 -1.86 -2.94 14.83
CA ARG A 124 -0.70 -2.63 15.67
C ARG A 124 -0.93 -3.01 17.13
N ARG A 125 -2.17 -2.97 17.57
CA ARG A 125 -2.53 -3.39 18.93
C ARG A 125 -2.70 -4.90 19.06
N GLY A 126 -2.66 -5.61 17.93
CA GLY A 126 -2.84 -7.05 17.94
C GLY A 126 -4.28 -7.50 17.85
N ASN A 127 -5.22 -6.59 17.59
CA ASN A 127 -6.65 -6.91 17.51
C ASN A 127 -7.01 -7.39 16.11
N ILE A 128 -6.36 -8.44 15.67
CA ILE A 128 -6.45 -8.92 14.29
C ILE A 128 -7.85 -9.43 13.95
N GLU A 129 -8.45 -10.19 14.87
CA GLU A 129 -9.79 -10.74 14.64
C GLU A 129 -10.81 -9.63 14.39
N ASP A 130 -10.74 -8.57 15.19
CA ASP A 130 -11.67 -7.46 15.05
C ASP A 130 -11.56 -6.81 13.69
N VAL A 131 -10.32 -6.67 13.18
CA VAL A 131 -10.10 -6.06 11.89
C VAL A 131 -10.61 -6.96 10.77
N ILE A 132 -10.38 -8.27 10.88
CA ILE A 132 -10.87 -9.22 9.88
C ILE A 132 -12.40 -9.21 9.83
N LEU A 133 -13.03 -9.20 11.00
CA LEU A 133 -14.50 -9.14 11.05
C LEU A 133 -15.03 -7.85 10.46
N ALA A 134 -14.40 -6.71 10.78
CA ALA A 134 -14.80 -5.43 10.20
C ALA A 134 -14.66 -5.43 8.68
N ALA A 135 -13.64 -6.06 8.17
CA ALA A 135 -13.40 -6.11 6.73
C ALA A 135 -14.41 -6.98 5.98
N THR A 136 -15.14 -7.82 6.70
CA THR A 136 -16.18 -8.66 6.08
C THR A 136 -17.54 -7.96 6.06
N GLU A 137 -17.69 -6.83 6.72
CA GLU A 137 -18.95 -6.07 6.69
C GLU A 137 -19.05 -5.21 5.42
#